data_d16737be4ddcb28b5c5c17a0f04c8682
#
_entry.id   d16737be4ddcb28b5c5c17a0f04c8682
#
_cell.length_a   1.000
_cell.length_b   1.000
_cell.length_c   1.000
_cell.angle_alpha   90.00
_cell.angle_beta   90.00
_cell.angle_gamma   90.00
#
_symmetry.space_group_name_H-M   'P 1'
#
loop_
_entity.id
_entity.type
_entity.pdbx_description
1 polymer ?
#
loop_
_entity_poly.entity_id
_entity_poly.type
_entity_poly.pdbx_seq_one_letter_code
_entity_poly.pdbx_strand_id
1 'polypeptide(L)'
;MEEPLTPPLSFHRPRRVNRIFYRVMMALLRGFIVRYFQLQPVEVERIPATGAGIILANHTALFDPIWVYAMLRRPVYFAASEDLFRKRALGRLIRWFGAFPKRKAASDLTALRSIFSIAERGGLIGVFPEGVRTWDGSNLPLYQSIAKLIRKLGVPVYVCRLEGAYLAYPRWARWWRRIPVRGVFSRLYEPGGIPSNDATILSDIAAAIRTPDFDHPVNVSAGRPRGLAVNLTRVLYRCPSCGTLEGLKLVRPFSTNMVECSSCFSSWIIDVGCRISSVDENGRAEGGWTPLPEVYRQIKCMALTPIRSEVRLGLAADEQIHLISRPRFLFIQETFPNLRVFAFGRAFLTSHRLIFRTRIGVPLSASLSTLGALSVDPGDRLHFTSQGKLYRIPFRNESALKWYDAIQRLQEEARARRS
;
A
#
# COMPACT_ATOMS: atom_id res chain seq x y z
N MET A 1 -15.48 36.67 7.10
CA MET A 1 -16.63 35.75 6.96
C MET A 1 -16.10 34.49 6.33
N GLU A 2 -15.84 33.46 7.15
CA GLU A 2 -15.42 32.14 6.67
C GLU A 2 -16.66 31.46 6.08
N GLU A 3 -16.66 31.20 4.78
CA GLU A 3 -17.63 30.31 4.17
C GLU A 3 -17.56 28.93 4.81
N PRO A 4 -18.69 28.33 5.18
CA PRO A 4 -18.69 27.03 5.83
C PRO A 4 -18.14 25.98 4.87
N LEU A 5 -17.10 25.26 5.32
CA LEU A 5 -16.62 24.02 4.76
C LEU A 5 -17.83 23.15 4.35
N THR A 6 -17.87 22.73 3.09
CA THR A 6 -18.92 21.86 2.53
C THR A 6 -19.41 20.84 3.54
N PRO A 7 -20.73 20.62 3.64
CA PRO A 7 -21.31 19.77 4.66
C PRO A 7 -20.64 18.39 4.62
N PRO A 8 -20.32 17.82 5.79
CA PRO A 8 -19.81 16.47 5.84
C PRO A 8 -20.80 15.56 5.11
N LEU A 9 -20.29 14.67 4.27
CA LEU A 9 -21.14 13.63 3.64
C LEU A 9 -22.06 13.09 4.73
N SER A 10 -23.38 13.23 4.51
CA SER A 10 -24.37 12.75 5.45
C SER A 10 -24.03 11.31 5.80
N PHE A 11 -23.94 11.02 7.12
CA PHE A 11 -23.69 9.67 7.61
C PHE A 11 -24.77 8.75 7.05
N HIS A 12 -24.40 7.94 6.08
CA HIS A 12 -25.27 6.88 5.59
C HIS A 12 -24.85 5.61 6.29
N ARG A 13 -25.72 5.10 7.16
CA ARG A 13 -25.52 3.78 7.78
C ARG A 13 -25.13 2.78 6.68
N PRO A 14 -24.04 2.02 6.84
CA PRO A 14 -23.66 1.00 5.87
C PRO A 14 -24.85 0.06 5.64
N ARG A 15 -25.17 -0.19 4.36
CA ARG A 15 -26.31 -1.07 4.03
C ARG A 15 -26.06 -2.47 4.58
N ARG A 16 -27.12 -3.10 5.07
CA ARG A 16 -27.08 -4.53 5.34
C ARG A 16 -26.85 -5.26 4.03
N VAL A 17 -25.86 -6.16 4.00
CA VAL A 17 -25.61 -7.00 2.82
C VAL A 17 -26.80 -7.94 2.65
N ASN A 18 -27.39 -7.93 1.45
CA ASN A 18 -28.43 -8.92 1.12
C ASN A 18 -27.76 -10.29 1.06
N ARG A 19 -28.14 -11.19 1.98
CA ARG A 19 -27.51 -12.51 2.14
C ARG A 19 -27.69 -13.39 0.91
N ILE A 20 -28.84 -13.29 0.22
CA ILE A 20 -29.13 -14.09 -0.99
C ILE A 20 -28.23 -13.60 -2.12
N PHE A 21 -28.24 -12.30 -2.40
CA PHE A 21 -27.36 -11.68 -3.40
C PHE A 21 -25.88 -12.00 -3.13
N TYR A 22 -25.45 -11.86 -1.88
CA TYR A 22 -24.08 -12.17 -1.47
C TYR A 22 -23.74 -13.65 -1.76
N ARG A 23 -24.62 -14.59 -1.39
CA ARG A 23 -24.41 -16.03 -1.65
C ARG A 23 -24.29 -16.33 -3.13
N VAL A 24 -25.18 -15.80 -3.96
CA VAL A 24 -25.17 -16.00 -5.42
C VAL A 24 -23.90 -15.42 -6.05
N MET A 25 -23.60 -14.16 -5.76
CA MET A 25 -22.40 -13.51 -6.28
C MET A 25 -21.11 -14.18 -5.81
N MET A 26 -21.06 -14.61 -4.54
CA MET A 26 -19.92 -15.35 -4.03
C MET A 26 -19.81 -16.76 -4.61
N ALA A 27 -20.90 -17.42 -4.93
CA ALA A 27 -20.84 -18.70 -5.63
C ALA A 27 -20.22 -18.55 -7.03
N LEU A 28 -20.61 -17.51 -7.77
CA LEU A 28 -20.04 -17.22 -9.10
C LEU A 28 -18.54 -16.82 -9.01
N LEU A 29 -18.19 -15.92 -8.08
CA LEU A 29 -16.81 -15.48 -7.89
C LEU A 29 -15.90 -16.61 -7.36
N ARG A 30 -16.41 -17.45 -6.46
CA ARG A 30 -15.67 -18.58 -5.90
C ARG A 30 -15.20 -19.54 -6.97
N GLY A 31 -16.04 -19.87 -7.95
CA GLY A 31 -15.68 -20.80 -9.02
C GLY A 31 -14.40 -20.41 -9.73
N PHE A 32 -14.26 -19.12 -10.07
CA PHE A 32 -13.05 -18.59 -10.70
C PHE A 32 -11.91 -18.36 -9.71
N ILE A 33 -12.16 -17.60 -8.62
CA ILE A 33 -11.13 -17.15 -7.70
C ILE A 33 -10.50 -18.32 -6.94
N VAL A 34 -11.34 -19.22 -6.41
CA VAL A 34 -10.86 -20.41 -5.67
C VAL A 34 -10.01 -21.30 -6.56
N ARG A 35 -10.46 -21.55 -7.81
CA ARG A 35 -9.74 -22.41 -8.74
C ARG A 35 -8.45 -21.76 -9.26
N TYR A 36 -8.49 -20.45 -9.57
CA TYR A 36 -7.33 -19.75 -10.12
C TYR A 36 -6.22 -19.59 -9.08
N PHE A 37 -6.57 -19.06 -7.89
CA PHE A 37 -5.62 -18.82 -6.80
C PHE A 37 -5.51 -19.99 -5.82
N GLN A 38 -6.16 -21.12 -6.12
CA GLN A 38 -6.13 -22.32 -5.27
C GLN A 38 -6.33 -21.98 -3.79
N LEU A 39 -7.40 -21.20 -3.50
CA LEU A 39 -7.64 -20.69 -2.15
C LEU A 39 -7.76 -21.82 -1.12
N GLN A 40 -7.00 -21.70 -0.04
CA GLN A 40 -6.93 -22.67 1.05
C GLN A 40 -7.32 -22.01 2.36
N PRO A 41 -8.59 -22.08 2.77
CA PRO A 41 -8.99 -21.66 4.13
C PRO A 41 -8.51 -22.67 5.15
N VAL A 42 -7.83 -22.20 6.19
CA VAL A 42 -7.34 -23.00 7.32
C VAL A 42 -7.99 -22.49 8.58
N GLU A 43 -8.58 -23.38 9.36
CA GLU A 43 -9.27 -23.07 10.63
C GLU A 43 -10.39 -22.02 10.49
N VAL A 44 -11.06 -21.96 9.34
CA VAL A 44 -12.12 -20.98 9.05
C VAL A 44 -13.34 -21.12 9.99
N GLU A 45 -13.55 -22.29 10.57
CA GLU A 45 -14.57 -22.60 11.57
C GLU A 45 -14.39 -21.81 12.89
N ARG A 46 -13.21 -21.28 13.14
CA ARG A 46 -12.96 -20.38 14.28
C ARG A 46 -13.70 -19.04 14.15
N ILE A 47 -14.19 -18.72 12.95
CA ILE A 47 -14.97 -17.52 12.71
C ILE A 47 -16.46 -17.85 12.76
N PRO A 48 -17.20 -17.41 13.79
CA PRO A 48 -18.62 -17.71 13.93
C PRO A 48 -19.44 -17.22 12.73
N ALA A 49 -20.48 -17.95 12.35
CA ALA A 49 -21.37 -17.59 11.24
C ALA A 49 -22.17 -16.30 11.49
N THR A 50 -22.35 -15.91 12.74
CA THR A 50 -23.11 -14.74 13.19
C THR A 50 -22.41 -14.08 14.38
N GLY A 51 -22.93 -12.95 14.82
CA GLY A 51 -22.38 -12.18 15.94
C GLY A 51 -21.43 -11.06 15.50
N ALA A 52 -21.28 -10.05 16.34
CA ALA A 52 -20.32 -8.96 16.13
C ALA A 52 -18.88 -9.48 16.22
N GLY A 53 -17.98 -8.84 15.50
CA GLY A 53 -16.55 -9.11 15.57
C GLY A 53 -15.74 -8.19 14.69
N ILE A 54 -14.45 -8.16 14.92
CA ILE A 54 -13.47 -7.51 14.04
C ILE A 54 -12.48 -8.57 13.55
N ILE A 55 -12.22 -8.62 12.25
CA ILE A 55 -11.21 -9.48 11.63
C ILE A 55 -10.08 -8.62 11.07
N LEU A 56 -8.88 -8.90 11.51
CA LEU A 56 -7.65 -8.22 11.10
C LEU A 56 -6.93 -9.09 10.07
N ALA A 57 -6.40 -8.46 9.01
CA ALA A 57 -5.60 -9.18 8.02
C ALA A 57 -4.41 -8.35 7.57
N ASN A 58 -3.32 -9.00 7.15
CA ASN A 58 -2.22 -8.35 6.46
C ASN A 58 -2.68 -7.82 5.10
N HIS A 59 -2.08 -6.69 4.63
CA HIS A 59 -2.52 -6.03 3.40
C HIS A 59 -1.42 -6.01 2.34
N THR A 60 -1.40 -7.03 1.51
CA THR A 60 -0.32 -7.27 0.55
C THR A 60 -0.74 -7.09 -0.90
N ALA A 61 -2.00 -7.41 -1.22
CA ALA A 61 -2.51 -7.39 -2.58
C ALA A 61 -3.83 -6.63 -2.73
N LEU A 62 -4.18 -6.29 -3.97
CA LEU A 62 -5.46 -5.63 -4.26
C LEU A 62 -6.67 -6.56 -3.95
N PHE A 63 -6.47 -7.86 -4.06
CA PHE A 63 -7.53 -8.85 -3.91
C PHE A 63 -7.69 -9.36 -2.48
N ASP A 64 -6.92 -8.89 -1.50
CA ASP A 64 -7.01 -9.36 -0.12
C ASP A 64 -8.46 -9.36 0.43
N PRO A 65 -9.26 -8.28 0.30
CA PRO A 65 -10.65 -8.33 0.75
C PRO A 65 -11.47 -9.41 0.04
N ILE A 66 -11.22 -9.61 -1.25
CA ILE A 66 -11.94 -10.58 -2.07
C ILE A 66 -11.58 -12.01 -1.66
N TRP A 67 -10.31 -12.28 -1.38
CA TRP A 67 -9.87 -13.60 -0.89
C TRP A 67 -10.45 -13.90 0.48
N VAL A 68 -10.44 -12.92 1.42
CA VAL A 68 -11.10 -13.09 2.72
C VAL A 68 -12.59 -13.37 2.55
N TYR A 69 -13.29 -12.63 1.68
CA TYR A 69 -14.70 -12.91 1.35
C TYR A 69 -14.91 -14.32 0.79
N ALA A 70 -14.04 -14.75 -0.15
CA ALA A 70 -14.18 -16.04 -0.80
C ALA A 70 -13.98 -17.22 0.16
N MET A 71 -13.17 -17.05 1.21
CA MET A 71 -12.91 -18.07 2.23
C MET A 71 -13.99 -18.11 3.32
N LEU A 72 -14.58 -16.98 3.66
CA LEU A 72 -15.59 -16.89 4.72
C LEU A 72 -17.01 -17.18 4.20
N ARG A 73 -17.87 -17.73 5.08
CA ARG A 73 -19.28 -18.03 4.78
C ARG A 73 -20.24 -16.92 5.18
N ARG A 74 -19.71 -15.76 5.63
CA ARG A 74 -20.49 -14.61 6.09
C ARG A 74 -19.94 -13.31 5.49
N PRO A 75 -20.78 -12.27 5.34
CA PRO A 75 -20.32 -10.96 4.90
C PRO A 75 -19.33 -10.34 5.88
N VAL A 76 -18.28 -9.70 5.34
CA VAL A 76 -17.33 -8.87 6.09
C VAL A 76 -17.45 -7.44 5.58
N TYR A 77 -17.44 -6.47 6.47
CA TYR A 77 -17.57 -5.06 6.11
C TYR A 77 -16.21 -4.40 6.11
N PHE A 78 -15.62 -4.18 4.93
CA PHE A 78 -14.33 -3.52 4.78
C PHE A 78 -14.45 -2.02 4.53
N ALA A 79 -13.58 -1.24 5.19
CA ALA A 79 -13.37 0.15 4.83
C ALA A 79 -12.60 0.21 3.50
N ALA A 80 -13.12 0.94 2.52
CA ALA A 80 -12.48 1.13 1.22
C ALA A 80 -12.28 2.62 0.92
N SER A 81 -11.22 2.94 0.15
CA SER A 81 -10.96 4.33 -0.24
C SER A 81 -12.18 4.95 -0.91
N GLU A 82 -12.54 6.15 -0.50
CA GLU A 82 -13.65 6.92 -1.06
C GLU A 82 -13.54 7.10 -2.58
N ASP A 83 -12.33 7.14 -3.14
CA ASP A 83 -12.09 7.22 -4.57
C ASP A 83 -12.70 6.05 -5.37
N LEU A 84 -12.82 4.86 -4.75
CA LEU A 84 -13.46 3.71 -5.40
C LEU A 84 -14.98 3.89 -5.55
N PHE A 85 -15.59 4.64 -4.65
CA PHE A 85 -17.03 4.90 -4.67
C PHE A 85 -17.45 5.98 -5.68
N ARG A 86 -16.50 6.77 -6.22
CA ARG A 86 -16.74 7.74 -7.28
C ARG A 86 -17.11 7.09 -8.62
N LYS A 87 -16.57 5.94 -8.90
CA LYS A 87 -16.96 5.15 -10.09
C LYS A 87 -18.32 4.52 -9.83
N ARG A 88 -19.39 5.11 -10.41
CA ARG A 88 -20.78 4.73 -10.10
C ARG A 88 -21.05 3.23 -10.08
N ALA A 89 -20.61 2.49 -11.11
CA ALA A 89 -20.81 1.03 -11.18
C ALA A 89 -20.00 0.29 -10.11
N LEU A 90 -18.69 0.57 -10.00
CA LEU A 90 -17.82 -0.06 -9.01
C LEU A 90 -18.25 0.30 -7.59
N GLY A 91 -18.55 1.57 -7.32
CA GLY A 91 -19.00 2.02 -6.00
C GLY A 91 -20.32 1.37 -5.58
N ARG A 92 -21.25 1.12 -6.51
CA ARG A 92 -22.48 0.38 -6.25
C ARG A 92 -22.18 -1.08 -5.93
N LEU A 93 -21.31 -1.71 -6.73
CA LEU A 93 -20.90 -3.11 -6.56
C LEU A 93 -20.25 -3.34 -5.18
N ILE A 94 -19.23 -2.56 -4.82
CA ILE A 94 -18.53 -2.76 -3.55
C ILE A 94 -19.41 -2.47 -2.32
N ARG A 95 -20.39 -1.53 -2.42
CA ARG A 95 -21.41 -1.34 -1.38
C ARG A 95 -22.30 -2.57 -1.19
N TRP A 96 -22.63 -3.27 -2.26
CA TRP A 96 -23.40 -4.51 -2.17
C TRP A 96 -22.64 -5.61 -1.43
N PHE A 97 -21.31 -5.61 -1.53
CA PHE A 97 -20.45 -6.49 -0.73
C PHE A 97 -20.20 -5.99 0.70
N GLY A 98 -20.78 -4.87 1.10
CA GLY A 98 -20.66 -4.33 2.46
C GLY A 98 -19.48 -3.36 2.64
N ALA A 99 -18.78 -2.99 1.58
CA ALA A 99 -17.73 -1.97 1.69
C ALA A 99 -18.35 -0.61 2.03
N PHE A 100 -17.67 0.14 2.92
CA PHE A 100 -18.05 1.50 3.29
C PHE A 100 -16.88 2.47 3.05
N PRO A 101 -17.17 3.75 2.73
CA PRO A 101 -16.11 4.70 2.37
C PRO A 101 -15.28 5.10 3.59
N LYS A 102 -13.97 5.25 3.37
CA LYS A 102 -13.00 5.82 4.29
C LYS A 102 -12.22 6.92 3.59
N ARG A 103 -12.12 8.09 4.21
CA ARG A 103 -11.29 9.21 3.73
C ARG A 103 -9.82 8.93 4.01
N LYS A 104 -8.97 9.34 3.08
CA LYS A 104 -7.51 9.32 3.28
C LYS A 104 -7.10 10.58 4.04
N ALA A 105 -6.09 10.43 4.88
CA ALA A 105 -5.38 11.54 5.52
C ALA A 105 -6.18 12.44 6.48
N ALA A 106 -7.34 12.00 6.96
CA ALA A 106 -8.11 12.72 7.96
C ALA A 106 -8.65 11.77 9.03
N SER A 107 -8.88 12.29 10.24
CA SER A 107 -9.70 11.59 11.24
C SER A 107 -11.11 11.41 10.69
N ASP A 108 -11.48 10.19 10.33
CA ASP A 108 -12.75 9.91 9.67
C ASP A 108 -13.79 9.41 10.67
N LEU A 109 -14.46 10.38 11.33
CA LEU A 109 -15.54 10.10 12.27
C LEU A 109 -16.71 9.34 11.60
N THR A 110 -16.90 9.53 10.28
CA THR A 110 -17.94 8.82 9.52
C THR A 110 -17.63 7.35 9.39
N ALA A 111 -16.37 7.01 9.09
CA ALA A 111 -15.91 5.62 9.06
C ALA A 111 -16.00 4.98 10.44
N LEU A 112 -15.61 5.68 11.51
CA LEU A 112 -15.74 5.18 12.88
C LEU A 112 -17.21 4.90 13.26
N ARG A 113 -18.13 5.84 13.00
CA ARG A 113 -19.57 5.64 13.21
C ARG A 113 -20.09 4.43 12.42
N SER A 114 -19.61 4.24 11.20
CA SER A 114 -19.96 3.06 10.39
C SER A 114 -19.52 1.76 11.05
N ILE A 115 -18.30 1.71 11.57
CA ILE A 115 -17.75 0.55 12.29
C ILE A 115 -18.61 0.18 13.50
N PHE A 116 -18.92 1.16 14.37
CA PHE A 116 -19.78 0.91 15.55
C PHE A 116 -21.17 0.45 15.14
N SER A 117 -21.80 1.11 14.15
CA SER A 117 -23.11 0.71 13.65
C SER A 117 -23.14 -0.70 13.03
N ILE A 118 -22.03 -1.18 12.47
CA ILE A 118 -21.90 -2.55 11.97
C ILE A 118 -21.78 -3.52 13.15
N ALA A 119 -20.98 -3.21 14.16
CA ALA A 119 -20.81 -4.04 15.37
C ALA A 119 -22.14 -4.20 16.12
N GLU A 120 -22.89 -3.10 16.38
CA GLU A 120 -24.21 -3.10 17.02
C GLU A 120 -25.22 -4.03 16.33
N ARG A 121 -25.08 -4.23 15.02
CA ARG A 121 -25.96 -5.11 14.23
C ARG A 121 -25.45 -6.55 14.11
N GLY A 122 -24.42 -6.93 14.88
CA GLY A 122 -23.80 -8.25 14.81
C GLY A 122 -23.00 -8.49 13.54
N GLY A 123 -22.49 -7.44 12.90
CA GLY A 123 -21.65 -7.54 11.68
C GLY A 123 -20.20 -7.86 11.99
N LEU A 124 -19.50 -8.46 11.01
CA LEU A 124 -18.06 -8.70 11.05
C LEU A 124 -17.34 -7.57 10.30
N ILE A 125 -16.51 -6.83 11.00
CA ILE A 125 -15.76 -5.69 10.44
C ILE A 125 -14.39 -6.19 9.99
N GLY A 126 -14.02 -5.94 8.72
CA GLY A 126 -12.70 -6.24 8.21
C GLY A 126 -11.79 -5.01 8.25
N VAL A 127 -10.60 -5.16 8.83
CA VAL A 127 -9.60 -4.10 8.91
C VAL A 127 -8.23 -4.62 8.52
N PHE A 128 -7.56 -3.83 7.70
CA PHE A 128 -6.13 -4.00 7.44
C PHE A 128 -5.37 -3.00 8.33
N PRO A 129 -4.77 -3.47 9.44
CA PRO A 129 -4.18 -2.58 10.45
C PRO A 129 -2.96 -1.82 9.96
N GLU A 130 -2.35 -2.25 8.86
CA GLU A 130 -1.27 -1.57 8.14
C GLU A 130 -1.77 -0.34 7.36
N GLY A 131 -3.06 -0.27 7.05
CA GLY A 131 -3.75 0.83 6.38
C GLY A 131 -3.43 1.02 4.91
N VAL A 132 -2.30 0.53 4.43
CA VAL A 132 -1.87 0.56 3.01
C VAL A 132 -1.25 -0.78 2.63
N ARG A 133 -1.21 -1.08 1.33
CA ARG A 133 -0.56 -2.29 0.84
C ARG A 133 0.96 -2.13 0.81
N THR A 134 1.68 -3.16 1.18
CA THR A 134 3.14 -3.21 1.07
C THR A 134 3.61 -3.10 -0.40
N TRP A 135 4.82 -2.60 -0.60
CA TRP A 135 5.46 -2.54 -1.90
C TRP A 135 6.35 -3.75 -2.18
N ASP A 136 7.03 -4.24 -1.18
CA ASP A 136 8.05 -5.29 -1.25
C ASP A 136 7.58 -6.65 -0.71
N GLY A 137 6.44 -6.68 -0.03
CA GLY A 137 5.87 -7.88 0.61
C GLY A 137 6.17 -7.99 2.10
N SER A 138 6.99 -7.10 2.67
CA SER A 138 7.18 -7.05 4.11
C SER A 138 5.93 -6.53 4.83
N ASN A 139 5.72 -6.96 6.08
CA ASN A 139 4.69 -6.35 6.91
C ASN A 139 5.04 -4.89 7.23
N LEU A 140 4.02 -4.03 7.17
CA LEU A 140 4.17 -2.61 7.47
C LEU A 140 3.87 -2.31 8.95
N PRO A 141 4.38 -1.18 9.48
CA PRO A 141 4.01 -0.72 10.81
C PRO A 141 2.50 -0.55 10.95
N LEU A 142 1.96 -0.92 12.11
CA LEU A 142 0.54 -0.83 12.41
C LEU A 142 0.14 0.58 12.84
N TYR A 143 -1.05 1.02 12.43
CA TYR A 143 -1.60 2.25 12.98
C TYR A 143 -1.95 2.08 14.46
N GLN A 144 -1.39 2.95 15.32
CA GLN A 144 -1.63 2.92 16.76
C GLN A 144 -3.13 3.03 17.14
N SER A 145 -3.92 3.70 16.30
CA SER A 145 -5.36 3.84 16.49
C SER A 145 -6.14 2.52 16.47
N ILE A 146 -5.55 1.42 15.94
CA ILE A 146 -6.22 0.11 15.89
C ILE A 146 -6.41 -0.46 17.30
N ALA A 147 -5.45 -0.32 18.20
CA ALA A 147 -5.56 -0.77 19.58
C ALA A 147 -6.72 -0.07 20.31
N LYS A 148 -6.79 1.27 20.16
CA LYS A 148 -7.91 2.05 20.72
C LYS A 148 -9.26 1.65 20.15
N LEU A 149 -9.31 1.34 18.84
CA LEU A 149 -10.54 0.89 18.18
C LEU A 149 -11.00 -0.44 18.74
N ILE A 150 -10.11 -1.43 18.88
CA ILE A 150 -10.40 -2.76 19.41
C ILE A 150 -10.94 -2.66 20.83
N ARG A 151 -10.29 -1.91 21.71
CA ARG A 151 -10.75 -1.74 23.10
C ARG A 151 -12.13 -1.07 23.17
N LYS A 152 -12.37 -0.04 22.34
CA LYS A 152 -13.67 0.65 22.33
C LYS A 152 -14.80 -0.20 21.76
N LEU A 153 -14.51 -1.08 20.80
CA LEU A 153 -15.51 -1.98 20.24
C LEU A 153 -15.92 -3.08 21.21
N GLY A 154 -14.98 -3.60 22.02
CA GLY A 154 -15.26 -4.65 22.99
C GLY A 154 -15.88 -5.92 22.40
N VAL A 155 -15.59 -6.23 21.13
CA VAL A 155 -16.09 -7.41 20.42
C VAL A 155 -14.96 -8.42 20.22
N PRO A 156 -15.26 -9.70 19.92
CA PRO A 156 -14.21 -10.69 19.60
C PRO A 156 -13.31 -10.22 18.46
N VAL A 157 -12.00 -10.45 18.62
CA VAL A 157 -10.97 -10.09 17.64
C VAL A 157 -10.46 -11.36 16.98
N TYR A 158 -10.59 -11.40 15.67
CA TYR A 158 -10.11 -12.48 14.81
C TYR A 158 -8.98 -11.99 13.93
N VAL A 159 -8.19 -12.93 13.42
CA VAL A 159 -7.13 -12.69 12.45
C VAL A 159 -7.34 -13.59 11.24
N CYS A 160 -7.06 -13.05 10.06
CA CYS A 160 -6.88 -13.81 8.83
C CYS A 160 -5.50 -13.49 8.27
N ARG A 161 -4.51 -14.36 8.51
CA ARG A 161 -3.20 -14.23 7.90
C ARG A 161 -3.26 -14.77 6.47
N LEU A 162 -3.06 -13.89 5.50
CA LEU A 162 -2.99 -14.23 4.08
C LEU A 162 -1.54 -14.56 3.71
N GLU A 163 -1.28 -15.81 3.33
CA GLU A 163 -0.01 -16.33 2.87
C GLU A 163 -0.05 -16.54 1.36
N GLY A 164 1.03 -16.23 0.64
CA GLY A 164 1.09 -16.28 -0.83
C GLY A 164 0.38 -15.13 -1.54
N ALA A 165 -0.36 -14.30 -0.81
CA ALA A 165 -1.15 -13.21 -1.35
C ALA A 165 -0.29 -12.16 -2.06
N TYR A 166 0.82 -11.76 -1.45
CA TYR A 166 1.78 -10.86 -2.08
C TYR A 166 2.34 -11.49 -3.37
N LEU A 167 2.77 -12.73 -3.32
CA LEU A 167 3.36 -13.43 -4.46
C LEU A 167 2.38 -13.60 -5.61
N ALA A 168 1.08 -13.81 -5.28
CA ALA A 168 0.01 -13.93 -6.27
C ALA A 168 -0.27 -12.61 -7.00
N TYR A 169 -0.19 -11.46 -6.31
CA TYR A 169 -0.39 -10.16 -6.93
C TYR A 169 0.35 -9.03 -6.21
N PRO A 170 1.69 -8.94 -6.37
CA PRO A 170 2.47 -7.82 -5.85
C PRO A 170 1.89 -6.48 -6.31
N ARG A 171 1.95 -5.47 -5.46
CA ARG A 171 1.39 -4.14 -5.73
C ARG A 171 1.89 -3.49 -7.03
N TRP A 172 3.11 -3.77 -7.41
CA TRP A 172 3.77 -3.27 -8.61
C TRP A 172 3.56 -4.14 -9.84
N ALA A 173 3.19 -5.43 -9.67
CA ALA A 173 3.05 -6.36 -10.77
C ALA A 173 1.96 -5.92 -11.76
N ARG A 174 2.22 -6.11 -13.05
CA ARG A 174 1.25 -5.83 -14.10
C ARG A 174 0.11 -6.86 -14.13
N TRP A 175 0.45 -8.14 -13.84
CA TRP A 175 -0.47 -9.26 -13.92
C TRP A 175 -0.48 -10.03 -12.60
N TRP A 176 -1.64 -10.57 -12.24
CA TRP A 176 -1.73 -11.57 -11.18
C TRP A 176 -1.11 -12.89 -11.63
N ARG A 177 -0.64 -13.65 -10.65
CA ARG A 177 0.06 -14.92 -10.85
C ARG A 177 -0.78 -16.06 -10.27
N ARG A 178 -0.71 -17.24 -10.89
CA ARG A 178 -1.38 -18.43 -10.38
C ARG A 178 -0.56 -19.05 -9.25
N ILE A 179 -0.65 -18.42 -8.08
CA ILE A 179 -0.01 -18.87 -6.86
C ILE A 179 -1.09 -19.19 -5.83
N PRO A 180 -0.96 -20.32 -5.08
CA PRO A 180 -1.86 -20.63 -4.00
C PRO A 180 -1.90 -19.50 -2.96
N VAL A 181 -3.12 -19.12 -2.54
CA VAL A 181 -3.33 -18.18 -1.46
C VAL A 181 -3.98 -18.91 -0.30
N ARG A 182 -3.31 -18.92 0.84
CA ARG A 182 -3.76 -19.56 2.05
C ARG A 182 -4.24 -18.51 3.04
N GLY A 183 -5.43 -18.67 3.60
CA GLY A 183 -5.96 -17.83 4.66
C GLY A 183 -6.01 -18.62 5.97
N VAL A 184 -5.12 -18.29 6.89
CA VAL A 184 -5.07 -18.91 8.22
C VAL A 184 -5.90 -18.07 9.18
N PHE A 185 -6.99 -18.64 9.69
CA PHE A 185 -7.91 -17.96 10.59
C PHE A 185 -7.64 -18.34 12.03
N SER A 186 -7.62 -17.33 12.90
CA SER A 186 -7.47 -17.54 14.36
C SER A 186 -8.30 -16.53 15.12
N ARG A 187 -8.54 -16.84 16.40
CA ARG A 187 -9.10 -15.88 17.35
C ARG A 187 -7.93 -15.29 18.14
N LEU A 188 -7.84 -13.96 18.17
CA LEU A 188 -6.80 -13.25 18.91
C LEU A 188 -7.26 -12.92 20.33
N TYR A 189 -8.47 -12.35 20.45
CA TYR A 189 -9.05 -11.97 21.75
C TYR A 189 -10.53 -12.30 21.86
N GLU A 190 -10.96 -12.71 23.06
CA GLU A 190 -12.33 -12.59 23.52
C GLU A 190 -12.57 -11.18 24.08
N PRO A 191 -13.82 -10.71 24.16
CA PRO A 191 -14.11 -9.37 24.66
C PRO A 191 -13.47 -9.05 26.01
N GLY A 192 -13.56 -9.99 26.98
CA GLY A 192 -12.98 -9.84 28.32
C GLY A 192 -11.47 -10.05 28.41
N GLY A 193 -10.83 -10.54 27.33
CA GLY A 193 -9.39 -10.81 27.26
C GLY A 193 -8.59 -9.76 26.49
N ILE A 194 -9.19 -8.62 26.11
CA ILE A 194 -8.50 -7.56 25.39
C ILE A 194 -7.55 -6.83 26.35
N PRO A 195 -6.22 -6.78 26.05
CA PRO A 195 -5.27 -6.08 26.91
C PRO A 195 -5.58 -4.60 27.08
N SER A 196 -5.28 -4.05 28.25
CA SER A 196 -5.39 -2.61 28.52
C SER A 196 -4.27 -1.77 27.87
N ASN A 197 -3.12 -2.39 27.63
CA ASN A 197 -1.95 -1.74 27.04
C ASN A 197 -2.00 -1.80 25.49
N ASP A 198 -1.94 -0.63 24.84
CA ASP A 198 -1.92 -0.50 23.38
C ASP A 198 -0.71 -1.19 22.75
N ALA A 199 0.47 -1.15 23.38
CA ALA A 199 1.68 -1.76 22.84
C ALA A 199 1.57 -3.29 22.78
N THR A 200 0.96 -3.92 23.79
CA THR A 200 0.70 -5.36 23.80
C THR A 200 -0.25 -5.74 22.66
N ILE A 201 -1.35 -5.00 22.48
CA ILE A 201 -2.31 -5.26 21.39
C ILE A 201 -1.61 -5.16 20.04
N LEU A 202 -0.78 -4.12 19.81
CA LEU A 202 -0.07 -3.92 18.55
C LEU A 202 0.96 -5.02 18.30
N SER A 203 1.69 -5.45 19.33
CA SER A 203 2.65 -6.56 19.23
C SER A 203 1.96 -7.87 18.86
N ASP A 204 0.86 -8.20 19.53
CA ASP A 204 0.11 -9.44 19.29
C ASP A 204 -0.50 -9.46 17.87
N ILE A 205 -1.04 -8.32 17.41
CA ILE A 205 -1.52 -8.20 16.03
C ILE A 205 -0.39 -8.37 15.04
N ALA A 206 0.75 -7.70 15.25
CA ALA A 206 1.90 -7.78 14.35
C ALA A 206 2.42 -9.22 14.23
N ALA A 207 2.50 -9.95 15.34
CA ALA A 207 2.88 -11.36 15.35
C ALA A 207 1.85 -12.24 14.61
N ALA A 208 0.55 -12.01 14.84
CA ALA A 208 -0.52 -12.82 14.27
C ALA A 208 -0.69 -12.65 12.75
N ILE A 209 -0.42 -11.44 12.20
CA ILE A 209 -0.53 -11.18 10.76
C ILE A 209 0.80 -11.29 9.99
N ARG A 210 1.89 -11.68 10.65
CA ARG A 210 3.20 -11.85 10.02
C ARG A 210 3.13 -12.95 8.96
N THR A 211 3.43 -12.60 7.70
CA THR A 211 3.42 -13.56 6.59
C THR A 211 4.77 -14.26 6.45
N PRO A 212 4.79 -15.58 6.21
CA PRO A 212 6.00 -16.34 5.91
C PRO A 212 6.34 -16.40 4.41
N ASP A 213 5.81 -15.50 3.58
CA ASP A 213 5.87 -15.58 2.11
C ASP A 213 7.29 -15.73 1.55
N PHE A 214 8.31 -15.27 2.30
CA PHE A 214 9.72 -15.36 1.90
C PHE A 214 10.52 -16.41 2.68
N ASP A 215 9.91 -17.04 3.69
CA ASP A 215 10.61 -18.00 4.56
C ASP A 215 10.85 -19.33 3.83
N HIS A 216 10.03 -19.64 2.80
CA HIS A 216 10.11 -20.89 2.05
C HIS A 216 10.06 -20.68 0.54
N PRO A 217 10.76 -21.53 -0.24
CA PRO A 217 10.64 -21.52 -1.70
C PRO A 217 9.21 -21.81 -2.14
N VAL A 218 8.69 -21.02 -3.06
CA VAL A 218 7.37 -21.26 -3.64
C VAL A 218 7.48 -22.35 -4.71
N ASN A 219 6.89 -23.50 -4.46
CA ASN A 219 6.71 -24.53 -5.47
C ASN A 219 5.58 -24.13 -6.41
N VAL A 220 5.92 -23.62 -7.59
CA VAL A 220 4.94 -23.27 -8.62
C VAL A 220 4.87 -24.40 -9.63
N SER A 221 3.79 -25.17 -9.56
CA SER A 221 3.53 -26.32 -10.44
C SER A 221 3.19 -25.92 -11.89
N ALA A 222 3.18 -24.66 -12.27
CA ALA A 222 2.69 -24.20 -13.56
C ALA A 222 3.69 -23.30 -14.27
N GLY A 223 4.43 -23.86 -15.23
CA GLY A 223 5.15 -23.13 -16.26
C GLY A 223 6.16 -22.10 -15.78
N ARG A 224 7.05 -21.65 -16.64
CA ARG A 224 7.92 -20.50 -16.34
C ARG A 224 7.12 -19.21 -16.60
N PRO A 225 6.64 -18.49 -15.57
CA PRO A 225 5.90 -17.26 -15.80
C PRO A 225 6.83 -16.24 -16.46
N ARG A 226 6.30 -15.53 -17.46
CA ARG A 226 7.01 -14.48 -18.18
C ARG A 226 6.55 -13.11 -17.70
N GLY A 227 7.41 -12.11 -17.83
CA GLY A 227 7.06 -10.73 -17.50
C GLY A 227 6.99 -10.42 -16.00
N LEU A 228 7.67 -11.21 -15.18
CA LEU A 228 7.72 -10.99 -13.73
C LEU A 228 8.41 -9.66 -13.37
N ALA A 229 9.37 -9.20 -14.19
CA ALA A 229 10.08 -7.95 -13.96
C ALA A 229 9.31 -6.70 -14.42
N VAL A 230 8.16 -6.86 -15.09
CA VAL A 230 7.37 -5.71 -15.56
C VAL A 230 6.91 -4.87 -14.37
N ASN A 231 7.31 -3.59 -14.38
CA ASN A 231 7.13 -2.63 -13.29
C ASN A 231 7.95 -2.91 -12.00
N LEU A 232 8.86 -3.88 -11.98
CA LEU A 232 9.76 -4.12 -10.84
C LEU A 232 10.58 -2.87 -10.49
N THR A 233 10.95 -2.06 -11.49
CA THR A 233 11.68 -0.79 -11.33
C THR A 233 10.92 0.26 -10.53
N ARG A 234 9.63 0.07 -10.25
CA ARG A 234 8.88 0.91 -9.31
C ARG A 234 9.30 0.70 -7.87
N VAL A 235 9.75 -0.53 -7.53
CA VAL A 235 10.28 -0.90 -6.22
C VAL A 235 11.79 -0.82 -6.22
N LEU A 236 12.43 -1.44 -7.21
CA LEU A 236 13.87 -1.33 -7.41
C LEU A 236 14.19 -0.06 -8.22
N TYR A 237 14.02 1.10 -7.62
CA TYR A 237 14.29 2.39 -8.25
C TYR A 237 15.77 2.76 -8.27
N ARG A 238 16.63 1.94 -7.65
CA ARG A 238 18.10 2.02 -7.67
C ARG A 238 18.69 0.69 -8.10
N CYS A 239 19.84 0.76 -8.76
CA CYS A 239 20.64 -0.43 -9.01
C CYS A 239 21.22 -0.97 -7.69
N PRO A 240 21.03 -2.26 -7.37
CA PRO A 240 21.62 -2.85 -6.17
C PRO A 240 23.16 -2.86 -6.16
N SER A 241 23.82 -2.87 -7.35
CA SER A 241 25.28 -2.85 -7.45
C SER A 241 25.87 -1.44 -7.31
N CYS A 242 25.46 -0.49 -8.18
CA CYS A 242 26.12 0.81 -8.29
C CYS A 242 25.32 1.97 -7.69
N GLY A 243 24.09 1.72 -7.19
CA GLY A 243 23.25 2.73 -6.57
C GLY A 243 22.64 3.76 -7.53
N THR A 244 22.84 3.65 -8.84
CA THR A 244 22.29 4.60 -9.83
C THR A 244 20.76 4.62 -9.74
N LEU A 245 20.21 5.82 -9.52
CA LEU A 245 18.76 6.06 -9.50
C LEU A 245 18.17 5.89 -10.91
N GLU A 246 17.02 5.18 -11.01
CA GLU A 246 16.31 4.95 -12.28
C GLU A 246 17.18 4.28 -13.37
N GLY A 247 18.32 3.68 -12.97
CA GLY A 247 19.25 3.02 -13.88
C GLY A 247 18.74 1.70 -14.44
N LEU A 248 17.86 1.02 -13.71
CA LEU A 248 17.34 -0.29 -14.11
C LEU A 248 16.31 -0.17 -15.25
N LYS A 249 16.49 -0.98 -16.28
CA LYS A 249 15.62 -1.08 -17.47
C LYS A 249 15.24 -2.53 -17.71
N LEU A 250 14.06 -2.76 -18.30
CA LEU A 250 13.67 -4.10 -18.74
C LEU A 250 14.54 -4.52 -19.93
N VAL A 251 15.12 -5.72 -19.86
CA VAL A 251 15.91 -6.28 -20.99
C VAL A 251 15.02 -6.47 -22.21
N ARG A 252 13.77 -6.91 -22.04
CA ARG A 252 12.76 -6.99 -23.11
C ARG A 252 11.41 -6.49 -22.56
N PRO A 253 10.72 -5.58 -23.26
CA PRO A 253 9.42 -5.09 -22.82
C PRO A 253 8.41 -6.24 -22.67
N PHE A 254 7.67 -6.23 -21.55
CA PHE A 254 6.49 -7.08 -21.27
C PHE A 254 6.69 -8.60 -21.17
N SER A 255 7.84 -9.17 -21.54
CA SER A 255 8.04 -10.63 -21.57
C SER A 255 9.21 -11.12 -20.73
N THR A 256 9.98 -10.21 -20.14
CA THR A 256 11.20 -10.56 -19.40
C THR A 256 10.98 -10.69 -17.90
N ASN A 257 11.81 -11.54 -17.30
CA ASN A 257 11.97 -11.60 -15.84
C ASN A 257 13.26 -10.88 -15.39
N MET A 258 13.91 -10.12 -16.30
CA MET A 258 15.21 -9.51 -16.07
C MET A 258 15.16 -7.99 -16.21
N VAL A 259 16.00 -7.33 -15.41
CA VAL A 259 16.33 -5.91 -15.51
C VAL A 259 17.84 -5.76 -15.63
N GLU A 260 18.28 -4.74 -16.33
CA GLU A 260 19.68 -4.38 -16.52
C GLU A 260 19.92 -2.93 -16.13
N CYS A 261 21.06 -2.65 -15.53
CA CYS A 261 21.45 -1.28 -15.18
C CYS A 261 22.12 -0.61 -16.39
N SER A 262 21.60 0.55 -16.79
CA SER A 262 22.19 1.35 -17.90
C SER A 262 23.54 2.00 -17.55
N SER A 263 23.97 1.96 -16.28
CA SER A 263 25.23 2.61 -15.85
C SER A 263 26.37 1.61 -15.61
N CYS A 264 26.10 0.50 -14.92
CA CYS A 264 27.13 -0.51 -14.61
C CYS A 264 26.91 -1.83 -15.35
N PHE A 265 25.85 -1.93 -16.16
CA PHE A 265 25.50 -3.10 -16.98
C PHE A 265 25.23 -4.37 -16.18
N SER A 266 25.19 -4.31 -14.84
CA SER A 266 24.78 -5.46 -14.03
C SER A 266 23.35 -5.83 -14.32
N SER A 267 23.08 -7.12 -14.49
CA SER A 267 21.75 -7.66 -14.78
C SER A 267 21.21 -8.45 -13.59
N TRP A 268 19.89 -8.41 -13.42
CA TRP A 268 19.17 -9.01 -12.32
C TRP A 268 17.95 -9.76 -12.83
N ILE A 269 17.72 -10.93 -12.28
CA ILE A 269 16.53 -11.74 -12.58
C ILE A 269 15.64 -11.86 -11.35
N ILE A 270 14.32 -11.87 -11.56
CA ILE A 270 13.34 -12.12 -10.51
C ILE A 270 12.63 -13.44 -10.76
N ASP A 271 12.46 -14.22 -9.70
CA ASP A 271 11.66 -15.44 -9.72
C ASP A 271 10.19 -15.20 -9.32
N VAL A 272 9.41 -16.26 -9.37
CA VAL A 272 7.99 -16.23 -9.00
C VAL A 272 7.76 -16.00 -7.52
N GLY A 273 8.71 -16.38 -6.67
CA GLY A 273 8.75 -16.10 -5.23
C GLY A 273 9.18 -14.68 -4.89
N CYS A 274 9.27 -13.80 -5.89
CA CYS A 274 9.76 -12.43 -5.72
C CYS A 274 11.14 -12.38 -5.06
N ARG A 275 12.02 -13.32 -5.40
CA ARG A 275 13.43 -13.31 -5.03
C ARG A 275 14.25 -12.84 -6.22
N ILE A 276 15.35 -12.18 -5.96
CA ILE A 276 16.22 -11.53 -6.94
C ILE A 276 17.60 -12.19 -6.89
N SER A 277 18.20 -12.42 -8.05
CA SER A 277 19.58 -12.86 -8.20
C SER A 277 20.28 -12.04 -9.27
N SER A 278 21.60 -11.86 -9.14
CA SER A 278 22.44 -11.41 -10.25
C SER A 278 22.45 -12.45 -11.38
N VAL A 279 22.85 -12.04 -12.56
CA VAL A 279 22.85 -12.88 -13.76
C VAL A 279 24.22 -12.90 -14.38
N ASP A 280 24.67 -14.08 -14.81
CA ASP A 280 25.90 -14.29 -15.58
C ASP A 280 25.73 -13.80 -17.04
N GLU A 281 26.82 -13.90 -17.82
CA GLU A 281 26.86 -13.52 -19.25
C GLU A 281 25.86 -14.35 -20.09
N ASN A 282 25.49 -15.56 -19.63
CA ASN A 282 24.53 -16.43 -20.31
C ASN A 282 23.08 -16.17 -19.88
N GLY A 283 22.82 -15.19 -19.02
CA GLY A 283 21.50 -14.86 -18.50
C GLY A 283 20.98 -15.86 -17.46
N ARG A 284 21.86 -16.60 -16.78
CA ARG A 284 21.50 -17.52 -15.71
C ARG A 284 21.75 -16.87 -14.35
N ALA A 285 20.93 -17.24 -13.37
CA ALA A 285 21.13 -16.73 -12.01
C ALA A 285 22.52 -17.14 -11.51
N GLU A 286 23.30 -16.16 -11.08
CA GLU A 286 24.62 -16.29 -10.50
C GLU A 286 24.55 -15.92 -9.02
N GLY A 287 24.87 -16.88 -8.14
CA GLY A 287 24.79 -16.66 -6.69
C GLY A 287 23.46 -17.04 -6.08
N GLY A 288 23.21 -16.53 -4.87
CA GLY A 288 22.01 -16.83 -4.09
C GLY A 288 20.78 -15.99 -4.48
N TRP A 289 19.61 -16.55 -4.24
CA TRP A 289 18.34 -15.84 -4.39
C TRP A 289 18.03 -15.02 -3.13
N THR A 290 18.00 -13.70 -3.24
CA THR A 290 17.70 -12.77 -2.15
C THR A 290 16.24 -12.32 -2.21
N PRO A 291 15.45 -12.40 -1.13
CA PRO A 291 14.10 -11.89 -1.08
C PRO A 291 14.02 -10.40 -1.45
N LEU A 292 12.99 -10.03 -2.22
CA LEU A 292 12.80 -8.63 -2.64
C LEU A 292 12.80 -7.62 -1.47
N PRO A 293 12.21 -7.90 -0.29
CA PRO A 293 12.28 -6.99 0.85
C PRO A 293 13.70 -6.67 1.31
N GLU A 294 14.60 -7.63 1.21
CA GLU A 294 15.99 -7.45 1.61
C GLU A 294 16.74 -6.57 0.60
N VAL A 295 16.60 -6.87 -0.69
CA VAL A 295 17.18 -6.01 -1.76
C VAL A 295 16.61 -4.59 -1.69
N TYR A 296 15.30 -4.45 -1.46
CA TYR A 296 14.67 -3.15 -1.31
C TYR A 296 15.20 -2.38 -0.09
N ARG A 297 15.42 -3.05 1.04
CA ARG A 297 16.03 -2.46 2.23
C ARG A 297 17.45 -1.97 1.94
N GLN A 298 18.26 -2.76 1.23
CA GLN A 298 19.61 -2.37 0.83
C GLN A 298 19.60 -1.08 0.01
N ILE A 299 18.79 -1.01 -1.05
CA ILE A 299 18.74 0.19 -1.90
C ILE A 299 18.15 1.41 -1.19
N LYS A 300 17.24 1.20 -0.25
CA LYS A 300 16.65 2.25 0.59
C LYS A 300 17.67 2.86 1.56
N CYS A 301 18.61 2.06 2.07
CA CYS A 301 19.68 2.52 2.97
C CYS A 301 20.83 3.23 2.25
N MET A 302 20.95 3.13 0.92
CA MET A 302 22.00 3.81 0.15
C MET A 302 21.89 5.33 0.28
N ALA A 303 23.02 6.02 0.47
CA ALA A 303 23.05 7.47 0.67
C ALA A 303 22.35 8.27 -0.45
N LEU A 304 21.68 9.34 -0.07
CA LEU A 304 21.13 10.31 -1.01
C LEU A 304 22.27 11.26 -1.43
N THR A 305 22.76 11.10 -2.67
CA THR A 305 23.82 11.95 -3.21
C THR A 305 23.25 13.30 -3.60
N PRO A 306 23.88 14.42 -3.20
CA PRO A 306 23.47 15.74 -3.65
C PRO A 306 23.61 15.90 -5.16
N ILE A 307 22.63 16.57 -5.77
CA ILE A 307 22.57 16.86 -7.20
C ILE A 307 22.81 18.35 -7.41
N ARG A 308 23.75 18.71 -8.28
CA ARG A 308 23.90 20.10 -8.74
C ARG A 308 22.79 20.44 -9.73
N SER A 309 22.22 21.61 -9.62
CA SER A 309 21.20 22.11 -10.54
C SER A 309 21.48 23.56 -10.91
N GLU A 310 21.38 23.88 -12.18
CA GLU A 310 21.47 25.26 -12.68
C GLU A 310 20.22 26.09 -12.38
N VAL A 311 19.15 25.42 -11.90
CA VAL A 311 17.87 26.06 -11.59
C VAL A 311 17.99 26.82 -10.28
N ARG A 312 17.85 28.14 -10.32
CA ARG A 312 17.81 28.99 -9.11
C ARG A 312 16.53 28.71 -8.31
N LEU A 313 16.68 28.15 -7.10
CA LEU A 313 15.59 27.76 -6.20
C LEU A 313 15.56 28.61 -4.92
N GLY A 314 16.50 29.55 -4.74
CA GLY A 314 16.62 30.30 -3.48
C GLY A 314 16.89 29.34 -2.32
N LEU A 315 17.91 28.51 -2.44
CA LEU A 315 18.31 27.55 -1.42
C LEU A 315 19.06 28.26 -0.29
N ALA A 316 18.90 27.77 0.95
CA ALA A 316 19.75 28.15 2.07
C ALA A 316 21.20 27.65 1.85
N ALA A 317 22.16 28.20 2.58
CA ALA A 317 23.60 27.89 2.39
C ALA A 317 23.90 26.39 2.61
N ASP A 318 23.18 25.73 3.51
CA ASP A 318 23.29 24.32 3.87
C ASP A 318 22.28 23.41 3.14
N GLU A 319 21.42 23.98 2.28
CA GLU A 319 20.35 23.25 1.61
C GLU A 319 20.85 22.61 0.32
N GLN A 320 20.75 21.28 0.21
CA GLN A 320 21.19 20.49 -0.92
C GLN A 320 20.00 19.83 -1.64
N ILE A 321 20.08 19.70 -2.96
CA ILE A 321 19.08 19.02 -3.77
C ILE A 321 19.44 17.53 -3.86
N HIS A 322 18.47 16.65 -3.57
CA HIS A 322 18.64 15.20 -3.64
C HIS A 322 17.85 14.53 -4.77
N LEU A 323 16.69 15.07 -5.14
CA LEU A 323 15.91 14.54 -6.26
C LEU A 323 15.37 15.68 -7.13
N ILE A 324 15.34 15.45 -8.44
CA ILE A 324 14.74 16.33 -9.44
C ILE A 324 13.81 15.48 -10.30
N SER A 325 12.55 15.87 -10.44
CA SER A 325 11.61 15.17 -11.31
C SER A 325 11.76 15.59 -12.77
N ARG A 326 11.31 14.74 -13.69
CA ARG A 326 10.89 15.20 -15.03
C ARG A 326 9.72 16.17 -14.90
N PRO A 327 9.36 16.97 -15.94
CA PRO A 327 8.18 17.82 -15.89
C PRO A 327 6.91 17.04 -15.58
N ARG A 328 6.10 17.54 -14.63
CA ARG A 328 4.89 16.87 -14.09
C ARG A 328 3.77 17.87 -13.85
N PHE A 329 2.56 17.34 -13.74
CA PHE A 329 1.45 18.10 -13.19
C PHE A 329 1.44 18.01 -11.65
N LEU A 330 1.21 19.12 -11.00
CA LEU A 330 0.85 19.20 -9.59
C LEU A 330 -0.66 19.37 -9.49
N PHE A 331 -1.29 18.50 -8.75
CA PHE A 331 -2.73 18.60 -8.45
C PHE A 331 -2.92 19.02 -7.01
N ILE A 332 -3.97 19.78 -6.76
CA ILE A 332 -4.39 20.19 -5.43
C ILE A 332 -5.85 19.78 -5.21
N GLN A 333 -6.13 19.38 -3.97
CA GLN A 333 -7.49 19.16 -3.49
C GLN A 333 -7.77 20.15 -2.36
N GLU A 334 -8.52 21.19 -2.66
CA GLU A 334 -8.92 22.20 -1.68
C GLU A 334 -10.23 21.81 -1.00
N THR A 335 -11.18 21.30 -1.78
CA THR A 335 -12.44 20.78 -1.29
C THR A 335 -12.64 19.36 -1.79
N PHE A 336 -13.06 18.47 -0.89
CA PHE A 336 -13.42 17.12 -1.29
C PHE A 336 -14.76 17.13 -2.06
N PRO A 337 -14.90 16.45 -3.19
CA PRO A 337 -13.99 15.50 -3.83
C PRO A 337 -13.12 16.05 -4.97
N ASN A 338 -13.08 17.35 -5.17
CA ASN A 338 -12.52 17.95 -6.38
C ASN A 338 -10.99 18.03 -6.36
N LEU A 339 -10.36 17.31 -7.26
CA LEU A 339 -8.94 17.40 -7.54
C LEU A 339 -8.77 18.20 -8.83
N ARG A 340 -8.07 19.33 -8.76
CA ARG A 340 -7.79 20.16 -9.93
C ARG A 340 -6.30 20.23 -10.25
N VAL A 341 -5.98 20.50 -11.51
CA VAL A 341 -4.61 20.84 -11.91
C VAL A 341 -4.26 22.16 -11.26
N PHE A 342 -3.16 22.20 -10.52
CA PHE A 342 -2.67 23.39 -9.85
C PHE A 342 -1.52 24.03 -10.61
N ALA A 343 -0.57 23.21 -11.11
CA ALA A 343 0.59 23.70 -11.85
C ALA A 343 1.19 22.61 -12.75
N PHE A 344 2.01 23.03 -13.72
CA PHE A 344 2.87 22.16 -14.52
C PHE A 344 4.32 22.61 -14.38
N GLY A 345 5.22 21.72 -13.99
CA GLY A 345 6.60 22.04 -13.71
C GLY A 345 7.43 20.85 -13.25
N ARG A 346 8.45 21.10 -12.45
CA ARG A 346 9.32 20.07 -11.87
C ARG A 346 9.26 20.10 -10.34
N ALA A 347 9.29 18.93 -9.74
CA ALA A 347 9.48 18.77 -8.30
C ALA A 347 10.98 18.65 -8.00
N PHE A 348 11.41 19.26 -6.90
CA PHE A 348 12.75 19.20 -6.34
C PHE A 348 12.62 18.79 -4.89
N LEU A 349 13.35 17.78 -4.47
CA LEU A 349 13.48 17.41 -3.06
C LEU A 349 14.83 17.91 -2.58
N THR A 350 14.80 18.76 -1.58
CA THR A 350 15.99 19.24 -0.90
C THR A 350 16.12 18.60 0.47
N SER A 351 17.24 18.88 1.19
CA SER A 351 17.41 18.46 2.58
C SER A 351 16.38 19.07 3.53
N HIS A 352 15.71 20.18 3.14
CA HIS A 352 14.78 20.92 4.02
C HIS A 352 13.33 20.90 3.55
N ARG A 353 13.07 20.80 2.23
CA ARG A 353 11.71 21.00 1.68
C ARG A 353 11.47 20.30 0.36
N LEU A 354 10.20 20.10 0.05
CA LEU A 354 9.72 19.70 -1.27
C LEU A 354 9.27 20.96 -2.02
N ILE A 355 9.95 21.26 -3.13
CA ILE A 355 9.68 22.44 -3.96
C ILE A 355 9.05 21.97 -5.26
N PHE A 356 7.99 22.64 -5.71
CA PHE A 356 7.47 22.49 -7.06
C PHE A 356 7.67 23.81 -7.81
N ARG A 357 8.40 23.77 -8.93
CA ARG A 357 8.74 24.96 -9.71
C ARG A 357 8.16 24.88 -11.11
N THR A 358 7.56 25.97 -11.55
CA THR A 358 7.09 26.22 -12.92
C THR A 358 8.07 27.13 -13.66
N ARG A 359 7.74 27.47 -14.91
CA ARG A 359 8.51 28.50 -15.65
C ARG A 359 8.35 29.89 -15.02
N ILE A 360 7.21 30.19 -14.41
CA ILE A 360 6.81 31.53 -13.96
C ILE A 360 7.10 31.75 -12.46
N GLY A 361 7.35 30.68 -11.68
CA GLY A 361 7.56 30.81 -10.23
C GLY A 361 7.55 29.50 -9.48
N VAL A 362 7.47 29.59 -8.15
CA VAL A 362 7.43 28.47 -7.21
C VAL A 362 6.03 28.40 -6.56
N PRO A 363 5.06 27.68 -7.16
CA PRO A 363 3.70 27.60 -6.62
C PRO A 363 3.62 26.79 -5.33
N LEU A 364 4.63 25.97 -5.02
CA LEU A 364 4.68 25.17 -3.79
C LEU A 364 6.11 25.08 -3.26
N SER A 365 6.26 25.41 -1.98
CA SER A 365 7.45 25.10 -1.18
C SER A 365 6.98 24.59 0.19
N ALA A 366 7.09 23.27 0.39
CA ALA A 366 6.59 22.59 1.57
C ALA A 366 7.76 22.10 2.43
N SER A 367 7.90 22.61 3.65
CA SER A 367 8.91 22.14 4.59
C SER A 367 8.71 20.67 4.93
N LEU A 368 9.78 19.89 4.95
CA LEU A 368 9.73 18.48 5.34
C LEU A 368 9.23 18.28 6.76
N SER A 369 9.46 19.25 7.66
CA SER A 369 8.99 19.17 9.05
C SER A 369 7.47 19.27 9.19
N THR A 370 6.80 19.95 8.25
CA THR A 370 5.34 20.18 8.27
C THR A 370 4.61 19.36 7.23
N LEU A 371 5.34 18.62 6.37
CA LEU A 371 4.77 17.78 5.35
C LEU A 371 4.17 16.52 5.98
N GLY A 372 2.85 16.35 5.83
CA GLY A 372 2.09 15.26 6.44
C GLY A 372 1.41 14.35 5.44
N ALA A 373 0.71 13.32 5.95
CA ALA A 373 -0.09 12.35 5.22
C ALA A 373 0.57 11.81 3.93
N LEU A 374 1.91 11.58 4.01
CA LEU A 374 2.69 11.10 2.89
C LEU A 374 2.28 9.69 2.51
N SER A 375 1.97 9.47 1.24
CA SER A 375 1.63 8.14 0.71
C SER A 375 1.89 8.04 -0.79
N VAL A 376 2.06 6.80 -1.27
CA VAL A 376 2.13 6.50 -2.70
C VAL A 376 0.95 5.63 -3.08
N ASP A 377 0.17 6.07 -4.07
CA ASP A 377 -0.98 5.33 -4.60
C ASP A 377 -0.59 4.46 -5.81
N PRO A 378 -1.41 3.45 -6.15
CA PRO A 378 -1.27 2.73 -7.42
C PRO A 378 -1.24 3.70 -8.61
N GLY A 379 -0.31 3.45 -9.54
CA GLY A 379 -0.08 4.33 -10.70
C GLY A 379 0.94 5.44 -10.44
N ASP A 380 1.86 5.21 -9.50
CA ASP A 380 3.00 6.09 -9.20
C ASP A 380 2.59 7.53 -8.89
N ARG A 381 1.72 7.70 -7.91
CA ARG A 381 1.24 9.01 -7.46
C ARG A 381 1.67 9.25 -6.03
N LEU A 382 2.51 10.26 -5.83
CA LEU A 382 2.85 10.74 -4.50
C LEU A 382 1.75 11.67 -4.01
N HIS A 383 1.23 11.40 -2.82
CA HIS A 383 0.28 12.24 -2.09
C HIS A 383 0.94 12.75 -0.83
N PHE A 384 0.67 13.99 -0.49
CA PHE A 384 1.11 14.60 0.76
C PHE A 384 0.19 15.77 1.13
N THR A 385 0.17 16.10 2.41
CA THR A 385 -0.52 17.30 2.89
C THR A 385 0.50 18.38 3.25
N SER A 386 0.18 19.61 2.91
CA SER A 386 0.92 20.81 3.32
C SER A 386 -0.06 21.94 3.55
N GLN A 387 0.07 22.67 4.65
CA GLN A 387 -0.82 23.78 5.01
C GLN A 387 -2.31 23.42 4.93
N GLY A 388 -2.69 22.23 5.43
CA GLY A 388 -4.08 21.75 5.43
C GLY A 388 -4.63 21.30 4.06
N LYS A 389 -3.88 21.45 2.97
CA LYS A 389 -4.29 21.05 1.62
C LYS A 389 -3.63 19.74 1.20
N LEU A 390 -4.37 18.92 0.44
CA LEU A 390 -3.85 17.67 -0.13
C LEU A 390 -3.30 17.93 -1.53
N TYR A 391 -2.06 17.54 -1.75
CA TYR A 391 -1.38 17.62 -3.03
C TYR A 391 -1.13 16.24 -3.60
N ARG A 392 -1.06 16.16 -4.95
CA ARG A 392 -0.76 14.92 -5.70
C ARG A 392 0.19 15.21 -6.84
N ILE A 393 1.26 14.44 -6.95
CA ILE A 393 2.20 14.45 -8.08
C ILE A 393 2.19 13.06 -8.72
N PRO A 394 1.71 12.90 -9.97
CA PRO A 394 1.84 11.63 -10.69
C PRO A 394 3.22 11.52 -11.35
N PHE A 395 3.92 10.43 -11.06
CA PHE A 395 5.22 10.09 -11.64
C PHE A 395 5.04 9.01 -12.71
N ARG A 396 4.81 9.42 -13.96
CA ARG A 396 4.82 8.48 -15.10
C ARG A 396 6.26 8.19 -15.51
N ASN A 397 6.61 6.90 -15.69
CA ASN A 397 7.97 6.45 -16.06
C ASN A 397 9.06 6.84 -15.04
N GLU A 398 8.69 7.02 -13.80
CA GLU A 398 9.56 7.35 -12.68
C GLU A 398 8.93 6.78 -11.41
N SER A 399 9.71 6.22 -10.50
CA SER A 399 9.19 5.66 -9.26
C SER A 399 8.77 6.75 -8.28
N ALA A 400 7.48 6.80 -7.92
CA ALA A 400 7.03 7.66 -6.83
C ALA A 400 7.53 7.18 -5.46
N LEU A 401 7.86 5.88 -5.36
CA LEU A 401 8.35 5.28 -4.12
C LEU A 401 9.72 5.84 -3.72
N LYS A 402 10.61 6.14 -4.68
CA LYS A 402 11.88 6.79 -4.37
C LYS A 402 11.72 8.14 -3.70
N TRP A 403 10.68 8.92 -4.09
CA TRP A 403 10.37 10.20 -3.48
C TRP A 403 9.82 10.02 -2.07
N TYR A 404 8.95 9.04 -1.90
CA TYR A 404 8.41 8.68 -0.59
C TYR A 404 9.52 8.30 0.39
N ASP A 405 10.40 7.37 0.00
CA ASP A 405 11.50 6.89 0.84
C ASP A 405 12.50 8.00 1.16
N ALA A 406 12.84 8.82 0.16
CA ALA A 406 13.76 9.95 0.35
C ALA A 406 13.18 11.00 1.31
N ILE A 407 11.89 11.34 1.17
CA ILE A 407 11.22 12.28 2.08
C ILE A 407 11.20 11.73 3.50
N GLN A 408 10.79 10.46 3.69
CA GLN A 408 10.76 9.84 5.02
C GLN A 408 12.14 9.86 5.68
N ARG A 409 13.17 9.46 4.95
CA ARG A 409 14.54 9.47 5.45
C ARG A 409 14.98 10.85 5.90
N LEU A 410 14.78 11.88 5.06
CA LEU A 410 15.15 13.25 5.40
C LEU A 410 14.35 13.81 6.61
N GLN A 411 13.08 13.38 6.74
CA GLN A 411 12.29 13.70 7.93
C GLN A 411 12.84 13.04 9.20
N GLU A 412 13.28 11.78 9.12
CA GLU A 412 13.90 11.05 10.24
C GLU A 412 15.24 11.67 10.63
N GLU A 413 16.10 11.99 9.66
CA GLU A 413 17.37 12.67 9.89
C GLU A 413 17.18 14.07 10.53
N ALA A 414 16.15 14.81 10.09
CA ALA A 414 15.83 16.11 10.66
C ALA A 414 15.29 16.01 12.11
N ARG A 415 14.59 14.94 12.46
CA ARG A 415 14.14 14.68 13.84
C ARG A 415 15.31 14.29 14.74
N ALA A 416 16.19 13.40 14.27
CA ALA A 416 17.36 12.96 15.01
C ALA A 416 18.35 14.11 15.32
N ARG A 417 18.41 15.16 14.48
CA ARG A 417 19.23 16.35 14.74
C ARG A 417 18.62 17.30 15.78
N ARG A 418 17.34 17.16 16.12
CA ARG A 418 16.61 18.02 17.08
C ARG A 418 16.46 17.38 18.46
N SER A 419 16.59 16.06 18.54
CA SER A 419 16.68 15.27 19.79
C SER A 419 18.10 15.26 20.35
#